data_cc72e5e12c77573f3bfa0f2b26aaa2bc
#
_entry.id   cc72e5e12c77573f3bfa0f2b26aaa2bc
#
_cell.length_a   1.000
_cell.length_b   1.000
_cell.length_c   1.000
_cell.angle_alpha   90.00
_cell.angle_beta   90.00
_cell.angle_gamma   90.00
#
_symmetry.space_group_name_H-M   'P 1'
#
loop_
_entity.id
_entity.type
_entity.pdbx_description
1 polymer ?
#
loop_
_entity_poly.entity_id
_entity_poly.type
_entity_poly.pdbx_seq_one_letter_code
_entity_poly.pdbx_strand_id
1 'polypeptide(L)'
;GGTCVELVANNQRLLLDFGLPLGGDPADKLLAPAVSSDNLCGTVISHPHIDHYGLLHHRSGNSPVLMGAAGKRIIQAAAPFTGQALPSLDGPCLEDRQTIDLGPFRITPYLVDHSAYDAYALLVEADGKRLFYSGDFRAHGRKSRLHDRLIYDPPQGIDVLLLEGSSLSRIEPDAVFPSETELEE
;
A
#
# COMPACT_ATOMS: atom_id res chain seq x y z
N GLY A 1 10.16 -6.53 -0.74
CA GLY A 1 9.44 -5.95 -1.88
C GLY A 1 8.70 -7.00 -2.69
N GLY A 2 7.83 -6.56 -3.61
CA GLY A 2 6.95 -7.45 -4.35
C GLY A 2 5.72 -7.86 -3.55
N THR A 3 5.15 -6.91 -2.80
CA THR A 3 4.02 -7.18 -1.90
C THR A 3 2.74 -7.36 -2.69
N CYS A 4 2.00 -8.43 -2.36
CA CYS A 4 0.63 -8.65 -2.80
C CYS A 4 -0.09 -9.48 -1.73
N VAL A 5 -1.12 -8.91 -1.13
CA VAL A 5 -1.95 -9.59 -0.13
C VAL A 5 -3.36 -9.74 -0.68
N GLU A 6 -3.89 -10.95 -0.64
CA GLU A 6 -5.26 -11.23 -1.05
C GLU A 6 -6.16 -11.46 0.16
N LEU A 7 -7.27 -10.74 0.20
CA LEU A 7 -8.33 -10.93 1.18
C LEU A 7 -9.57 -11.51 0.49
N VAL A 8 -10.22 -12.46 1.16
CA VAL A 8 -11.44 -13.11 0.64
C VAL A 8 -12.53 -13.01 1.70
N ALA A 9 -13.68 -12.47 1.31
CA ALA A 9 -14.88 -12.40 2.13
C ALA A 9 -16.14 -12.55 1.24
N ASN A 10 -17.15 -13.30 1.68
CA ASN A 10 -18.40 -13.52 0.92
C ASN A 10 -18.18 -13.90 -0.56
N ASN A 11 -17.20 -14.75 -0.83
CA ASN A 11 -16.80 -15.17 -2.18
C ASN A 11 -16.35 -13.99 -3.08
N GLN A 12 -15.99 -12.85 -2.49
CA GLN A 12 -15.41 -11.71 -3.17
C GLN A 12 -13.97 -11.50 -2.70
N ARG A 13 -13.16 -10.87 -3.53
CA ARG A 13 -11.71 -10.74 -3.34
C ARG A 13 -11.30 -9.27 -3.36
N LEU A 14 -10.33 -8.92 -2.54
CA LEU A 14 -9.66 -7.63 -2.50
C LEU A 14 -8.16 -7.86 -2.49
N LEU A 15 -7.41 -7.09 -3.27
CA LEU A 15 -5.95 -7.09 -3.22
C LEU A 15 -5.45 -5.85 -2.50
N LEU A 16 -4.44 -6.04 -1.64
CA LEU A 16 -3.64 -4.97 -1.08
C LEU A 16 -2.26 -5.06 -1.71
N ASP A 17 -1.91 -4.04 -2.45
CA ASP A 17 -0.72 -3.93 -3.29
C ASP A 17 -0.64 -4.98 -4.43
N PHE A 18 0.21 -4.71 -5.41
CA PHE A 18 0.51 -5.60 -6.53
C PHE A 18 1.92 -5.29 -7.06
N GLY A 19 2.89 -5.57 -6.21
CA GLY A 19 4.24 -5.05 -6.29
C GLY A 19 5.20 -5.89 -7.11
N LEU A 20 6.21 -5.23 -7.67
CA LEU A 20 7.33 -5.87 -8.34
C LEU A 20 8.36 -6.35 -7.30
N PRO A 21 8.82 -7.61 -7.34
CA PRO A 21 9.94 -8.07 -6.52
C PRO A 21 11.21 -7.24 -6.76
N LEU A 22 12.01 -7.02 -5.72
CA LEU A 22 13.27 -6.30 -5.83
C LEU A 22 14.20 -6.97 -6.85
N GLY A 23 14.71 -6.18 -7.80
CA GLY A 23 15.55 -6.67 -8.90
C GLY A 23 14.80 -7.41 -10.01
N GLY A 24 13.47 -7.48 -9.93
CA GLY A 24 12.64 -8.05 -10.99
C GLY A 24 12.53 -7.14 -12.21
N ASP A 25 12.34 -7.73 -13.39
CA ASP A 25 12.01 -7.00 -14.61
C ASP A 25 10.49 -6.73 -14.64
N PRO A 26 10.04 -5.46 -14.69
CA PRO A 26 8.63 -5.13 -14.80
C PRO A 26 7.92 -5.76 -16.01
N ALA A 27 8.65 -6.04 -17.09
CA ALA A 27 8.10 -6.66 -18.29
C ALA A 27 7.87 -8.18 -18.12
N ASP A 28 8.45 -8.79 -17.09
CA ASP A 28 8.29 -10.23 -16.86
C ASP A 28 6.94 -10.53 -16.19
N LYS A 29 5.98 -10.95 -17.02
CA LYS A 29 4.66 -11.36 -16.55
C LYS A 29 4.67 -12.54 -15.57
N LEU A 30 5.72 -13.36 -15.57
CA LEU A 30 5.83 -14.51 -14.67
C LEU A 30 6.04 -14.08 -13.22
N LEU A 31 6.47 -12.85 -12.98
CA LEU A 31 6.59 -12.27 -11.64
C LEU A 31 5.24 -11.84 -11.06
N ALA A 32 4.20 -11.68 -11.90
CA ALA A 32 2.88 -11.28 -11.42
C ALA A 32 2.24 -12.42 -10.62
N PRO A 33 1.68 -12.11 -9.43
CA PRO A 33 0.93 -13.08 -8.65
C PRO A 33 -0.19 -13.72 -9.47
N ALA A 34 -0.36 -15.04 -9.36
CA ALA A 34 -1.41 -15.79 -10.04
C ALA A 34 -2.77 -15.55 -9.36
N VAL A 35 -3.28 -14.32 -9.49
CA VAL A 35 -4.57 -13.93 -8.92
C VAL A 35 -5.63 -13.95 -10.01
N SER A 36 -6.75 -14.66 -9.75
CA SER A 36 -7.91 -14.63 -10.65
C SER A 36 -8.59 -13.25 -10.60
N SER A 37 -9.05 -12.80 -11.76
CA SER A 37 -9.93 -11.61 -11.85
C SER A 37 -11.37 -11.88 -11.41
N ASP A 38 -11.73 -13.17 -11.22
CA ASP A 38 -13.10 -13.54 -10.84
C ASP A 38 -13.42 -13.04 -9.44
N ASN A 39 -14.54 -12.37 -9.31
CA ASN A 39 -15.02 -11.79 -8.05
C ASN A 39 -14.05 -10.80 -7.39
N LEU A 40 -13.12 -10.22 -8.15
CA LEU A 40 -12.20 -9.21 -7.66
C LEU A 40 -12.90 -7.84 -7.57
N CYS A 41 -13.17 -7.38 -6.33
CA CYS A 41 -13.80 -6.08 -6.08
C CYS A 41 -12.90 -4.92 -6.44
N GLY A 42 -11.59 -5.06 -6.22
CA GLY A 42 -10.61 -4.01 -6.50
C GLY A 42 -9.22 -4.34 -5.98
N THR A 43 -8.30 -3.42 -6.24
CA THR A 43 -6.95 -3.43 -5.69
C THR A 43 -6.70 -2.11 -4.98
N VAL A 44 -6.22 -2.15 -3.75
CA VAL A 44 -5.84 -0.97 -2.98
C VAL A 44 -4.33 -0.89 -2.96
N ILE A 45 -3.76 0.21 -3.46
CA ILE A 45 -2.32 0.46 -3.43
C ILE A 45 -2.01 1.37 -2.26
N SER A 46 -1.16 0.88 -1.36
CA SER A 46 -0.76 1.59 -0.16
C SER A 46 0.04 2.86 -0.47
N HIS A 47 0.98 2.79 -1.44
CA HIS A 47 1.81 3.93 -1.83
C HIS A 47 2.51 3.71 -3.20
N PRO A 48 3.03 4.78 -3.84
CA PRO A 48 3.57 4.73 -5.21
C PRO A 48 5.03 4.25 -5.31
N HIS A 49 5.47 3.26 -4.52
CA HIS A 49 6.74 2.57 -4.74
C HIS A 49 6.53 1.33 -5.62
N ILE A 50 7.52 1.03 -6.46
CA ILE A 50 7.42 0.00 -7.51
C ILE A 50 7.19 -1.39 -6.94
N ASP A 51 7.68 -1.67 -5.76
CA ASP A 51 7.47 -2.94 -5.05
C ASP A 51 6.08 -3.07 -4.40
N HIS A 52 5.21 -2.06 -4.59
CA HIS A 52 3.80 -2.06 -4.19
C HIS A 52 2.83 -1.93 -5.36
N TYR A 53 3.21 -1.33 -6.51
CA TYR A 53 2.33 -1.21 -7.67
C TYR A 53 2.91 -1.74 -8.99
N GLY A 54 4.20 -2.09 -9.03
CA GLY A 54 4.96 -2.27 -10.27
C GLY A 54 4.46 -3.36 -11.22
N LEU A 55 3.63 -4.28 -10.75
CA LEU A 55 3.02 -5.33 -11.60
C LEU A 55 1.54 -5.08 -11.91
N LEU A 56 0.97 -3.91 -11.53
CA LEU A 56 -0.45 -3.60 -11.79
C LEU A 56 -0.85 -3.72 -13.26
N HIS A 57 0.05 -3.43 -14.19
CA HIS A 57 -0.20 -3.53 -15.63
C HIS A 57 -0.36 -4.99 -16.12
N HIS A 58 0.06 -5.97 -15.31
CA HIS A 58 -0.17 -7.40 -15.57
C HIS A 58 -1.46 -7.93 -14.94
N ARG A 59 -2.12 -7.13 -14.10
CA ARG A 59 -3.38 -7.52 -13.46
C ARG A 59 -4.48 -7.71 -14.51
N SER A 60 -5.17 -8.82 -14.46
CA SER A 60 -6.32 -9.10 -15.32
C SER A 60 -7.60 -8.41 -14.82
N GLY A 61 -8.53 -8.12 -15.74
CA GLY A 61 -9.83 -7.53 -15.43
C GLY A 61 -9.81 -6.01 -15.25
N ASN A 62 -11.01 -5.43 -15.05
CA ASN A 62 -11.25 -3.99 -14.98
C ASN A 62 -11.71 -3.53 -13.58
N SER A 63 -11.44 -4.30 -12.53
CA SER A 63 -11.80 -3.87 -11.18
C SER A 63 -11.04 -2.59 -10.79
N PRO A 64 -11.62 -1.70 -9.99
CA PRO A 64 -11.03 -0.40 -9.66
C PRO A 64 -9.70 -0.54 -8.92
N VAL A 65 -8.83 0.47 -9.10
CA VAL A 65 -7.59 0.64 -8.33
C VAL A 65 -7.73 1.85 -7.43
N LEU A 66 -7.77 1.61 -6.11
CA LEU A 66 -7.84 2.62 -5.08
C LEU A 66 -6.42 3.00 -4.67
N MET A 67 -6.13 4.29 -4.64
CA MET A 67 -4.82 4.82 -4.27
C MET A 67 -4.96 6.31 -3.93
N GLY A 68 -4.04 6.87 -3.18
CA GLY A 68 -4.03 8.31 -2.92
C GLY A 68 -3.89 9.15 -4.20
N ALA A 69 -4.50 10.32 -4.22
CA ALA A 69 -4.54 11.19 -5.40
C ALA A 69 -3.15 11.67 -5.85
N ALA A 70 -2.25 11.93 -4.89
CA ALA A 70 -0.87 12.31 -5.22
C ALA A 70 -0.09 11.11 -5.76
N GLY A 71 -0.28 9.90 -5.20
CA GLY A 71 0.31 8.67 -5.70
C GLY A 71 -0.04 8.39 -7.16
N LYS A 72 -1.31 8.54 -7.53
CA LYS A 72 -1.74 8.42 -8.95
C LYS A 72 -0.98 9.38 -9.86
N ARG A 73 -0.87 10.65 -9.48
CA ARG A 73 -0.13 11.65 -10.27
C ARG A 73 1.35 11.35 -10.36
N ILE A 74 1.96 10.84 -9.29
CA ILE A 74 3.38 10.45 -9.27
C ILE A 74 3.62 9.31 -10.26
N ILE A 75 2.82 8.26 -10.23
CA ILE A 75 2.93 7.13 -11.17
C ILE A 75 2.74 7.60 -12.61
N GLN A 76 1.74 8.44 -12.89
CA GLN A 76 1.48 8.99 -14.23
C GLN A 76 2.64 9.84 -14.74
N ALA A 77 3.22 10.68 -13.87
CA ALA A 77 4.35 11.52 -14.23
C ALA A 77 5.65 10.72 -14.44
N ALA A 78 5.84 9.62 -13.70
CA ALA A 78 7.02 8.77 -13.79
C ALA A 78 6.99 7.82 -15.01
N ALA A 79 5.81 7.40 -15.47
CA ALA A 79 5.64 6.40 -16.51
C ALA A 79 6.49 6.63 -17.79
N PRO A 80 6.60 7.86 -18.36
CA PRO A 80 7.43 8.10 -19.54
C PRO A 80 8.93 7.83 -19.33
N PHE A 81 9.40 7.89 -18.07
CA PHE A 81 10.81 7.74 -17.71
C PHE A 81 11.14 6.30 -17.27
N THR A 82 10.15 5.55 -16.82
CA THR A 82 10.36 4.16 -16.34
C THR A 82 10.27 3.14 -17.46
N GLY A 83 9.77 3.51 -18.65
CA GLY A 83 9.52 2.61 -19.76
C GLY A 83 8.43 1.56 -19.48
N GLN A 84 7.70 1.71 -18.40
CA GLN A 84 6.61 0.80 -18.02
C GLN A 84 5.29 1.22 -18.67
N ALA A 85 4.46 0.23 -18.97
CA ALA A 85 3.07 0.51 -19.34
C ALA A 85 2.35 1.16 -18.15
N LEU A 86 1.68 2.30 -18.38
CA LEU A 86 0.87 2.93 -17.35
C LEU A 86 -0.32 2.01 -17.02
N PRO A 87 -0.45 1.54 -15.75
CA PRO A 87 -1.62 0.76 -15.37
C PRO A 87 -2.87 1.64 -15.34
N SER A 88 -4.04 1.04 -15.52
CA SER A 88 -5.30 1.72 -15.20
C SER A 88 -5.33 2.02 -13.70
N LEU A 89 -5.50 3.30 -13.36
CA LEU A 89 -5.63 3.80 -11.99
C LEU A 89 -7.07 4.33 -11.74
N ASP A 90 -8.04 3.79 -12.48
CA ASP A 90 -9.44 4.15 -12.39
C ASP A 90 -10.05 3.58 -11.10
N GLY A 91 -10.43 4.47 -10.20
CA GLY A 91 -11.04 4.12 -8.92
C GLY A 91 -11.02 5.31 -7.96
N PRO A 92 -11.69 5.21 -6.81
CA PRO A 92 -11.68 6.24 -5.78
C PRO A 92 -10.26 6.57 -5.29
N CYS A 93 -10.06 7.81 -4.84
CA CYS A 93 -8.84 8.18 -4.14
C CYS A 93 -8.96 7.84 -2.66
N LEU A 94 -7.86 7.36 -2.08
CA LEU A 94 -7.74 7.22 -0.63
C LEU A 94 -7.59 8.60 -0.02
N GLU A 95 -8.32 8.84 1.07
CA GLU A 95 -8.20 10.03 1.91
C GLU A 95 -8.06 9.61 3.37
N ASP A 96 -7.23 10.32 4.12
CA ASP A 96 -6.92 9.96 5.50
C ASP A 96 -8.19 9.83 6.35
N ARG A 97 -8.38 8.63 6.93
CA ARG A 97 -9.51 8.26 7.79
C ARG A 97 -10.90 8.35 7.14
N GLN A 98 -10.97 8.46 5.83
CA GLN A 98 -12.25 8.38 5.10
C GLN A 98 -12.50 6.96 4.62
N THR A 99 -13.55 6.36 5.14
CA THR A 99 -13.91 4.97 4.83
C THR A 99 -14.52 4.85 3.44
N ILE A 100 -14.12 3.81 2.72
CA ILE A 100 -14.63 3.42 1.40
C ILE A 100 -15.19 2.00 1.52
N ASP A 101 -16.44 1.81 1.11
CA ASP A 101 -17.03 0.47 1.01
C ASP A 101 -16.81 -0.08 -0.41
N LEU A 102 -16.30 -1.32 -0.51
CA LEU A 102 -15.99 -2.00 -1.77
C LEU A 102 -16.41 -3.47 -1.69
N GLY A 103 -17.59 -3.81 -2.21
CA GLY A 103 -18.20 -5.11 -2.00
C GLY A 103 -18.43 -5.39 -0.51
N PRO A 104 -17.95 -6.53 0.02
CA PRO A 104 -18.07 -6.85 1.44
C PRO A 104 -17.00 -6.17 2.31
N PHE A 105 -16.04 -5.46 1.69
CA PHE A 105 -14.91 -4.86 2.38
C PHE A 105 -15.18 -3.40 2.70
N ARG A 106 -14.94 -3.03 3.95
CA ARG A 106 -14.92 -1.65 4.43
C ARG A 106 -13.48 -1.26 4.69
N ILE A 107 -12.98 -0.24 3.98
CA ILE A 107 -11.56 0.13 3.95
C ILE A 107 -11.41 1.54 4.52
N THR A 108 -10.64 1.66 5.60
CA THR A 108 -10.29 2.97 6.19
C THR A 108 -8.79 3.19 6.07
N PRO A 109 -8.33 4.13 5.23
CA PRO A 109 -6.91 4.46 5.09
C PRO A 109 -6.43 5.37 6.22
N TYR A 110 -5.21 5.19 6.65
CA TYR A 110 -4.50 6.01 7.63
C TYR A 110 -3.22 6.55 6.99
N LEU A 111 -3.13 7.85 6.76
CA LEU A 111 -1.94 8.46 6.21
C LEU A 111 -0.76 8.25 7.18
N VAL A 112 0.38 7.78 6.66
CA VAL A 112 1.58 7.45 7.44
C VAL A 112 2.82 8.22 6.95
N ASP A 113 3.84 8.32 7.79
CA ASP A 113 5.15 8.79 7.36
C ASP A 113 5.88 7.68 6.62
N HIS A 114 6.34 8.00 5.42
CA HIS A 114 7.16 7.16 4.58
C HIS A 114 7.91 8.04 3.57
N SER A 115 8.91 7.51 2.86
CA SER A 115 9.61 8.24 1.80
C SER A 115 8.69 8.59 0.62
N ALA A 116 7.67 7.77 0.35
CA ALA A 116 6.60 8.17 -0.56
C ALA A 116 5.74 9.28 0.05
N TYR A 117 5.39 10.29 -0.75
CA TYR A 117 4.59 11.42 -0.29
C TYR A 117 3.21 10.99 0.23
N ASP A 118 2.56 10.07 -0.46
CA ASP A 118 1.17 9.66 -0.31
C ASP A 118 1.11 8.17 0.07
N ALA A 119 1.44 7.86 1.33
CA ALA A 119 1.51 6.50 1.84
C ALA A 119 0.45 6.26 2.92
N TYR A 120 -0.21 5.10 2.85
CA TYR A 120 -1.31 4.73 3.73
C TYR A 120 -1.12 3.35 4.34
N ALA A 121 -1.36 3.24 5.65
CA ALA A 121 -1.78 2.00 6.26
C ALA A 121 -3.30 1.82 6.06
N LEU A 122 -3.78 0.59 6.08
CA LEU A 122 -5.17 0.26 5.75
C LEU A 122 -5.80 -0.59 6.85
N LEU A 123 -6.91 -0.12 7.39
CA LEU A 123 -7.82 -0.95 8.15
C LEU A 123 -8.85 -1.53 7.17
N VAL A 124 -8.94 -2.86 7.09
CA VAL A 124 -9.93 -3.56 6.29
C VAL A 124 -10.82 -4.38 7.19
N GLU A 125 -12.14 -4.15 7.06
CA GLU A 125 -13.16 -4.83 7.84
C GLU A 125 -14.05 -5.63 6.89
N ALA A 126 -14.23 -6.92 7.19
CA ALA A 126 -15.13 -7.82 6.46
C ALA A 126 -15.53 -9.00 7.35
N ASP A 127 -16.72 -9.53 7.21
CA ASP A 127 -17.23 -10.71 7.94
C ASP A 127 -17.03 -10.64 9.47
N GLY A 128 -17.14 -9.42 10.05
CA GLY A 128 -16.95 -9.18 11.47
C GLY A 128 -15.49 -9.29 11.92
N LYS A 129 -14.53 -9.36 11.00
CA LYS A 129 -13.09 -9.37 11.23
C LYS A 129 -12.44 -8.07 10.83
N ARG A 130 -11.35 -7.71 11.52
CA ARG A 130 -10.59 -6.50 11.31
C ARG A 130 -9.12 -6.81 11.06
N LEU A 131 -8.65 -6.45 9.88
CA LEU A 131 -7.25 -6.56 9.49
C LEU A 131 -6.64 -5.17 9.40
N PHE A 132 -5.47 -4.99 10.02
CA PHE A 132 -4.66 -3.80 9.82
C PHE A 132 -3.40 -4.15 9.03
N TYR A 133 -3.25 -3.53 7.87
CA TYR A 133 -2.08 -3.63 7.00
C TYR A 133 -1.29 -2.32 7.07
N SER A 134 -0.04 -2.38 7.49
CA SER A 134 0.76 -1.18 7.69
C SER A 134 1.15 -0.47 6.39
N GLY A 135 1.20 -1.17 5.26
CA GLY A 135 2.04 -0.72 4.15
C GLY A 135 3.46 -0.53 4.66
N ASP A 136 4.19 0.40 4.06
CA ASP A 136 5.50 0.81 4.55
C ASP A 136 5.38 2.12 5.33
N PHE A 137 6.08 2.21 6.46
CA PHE A 137 6.06 3.41 7.30
C PHE A 137 7.40 3.64 8.00
N ARG A 138 7.60 4.83 8.51
CA ARG A 138 8.74 5.23 9.34
C ARG A 138 8.33 6.29 10.37
N ALA A 139 9.23 6.63 11.31
CA ALA A 139 8.95 7.59 12.37
C ALA A 139 9.91 8.81 12.37
N HIS A 140 10.79 8.93 11.37
CA HIS A 140 11.88 9.93 11.36
C HIS A 140 11.84 10.87 10.13
N GLY A 141 10.78 10.79 9.32
CA GLY A 141 10.59 11.68 8.18
C GLY A 141 9.92 13.00 8.58
N ARG A 142 9.74 13.90 7.60
CA ARG A 142 9.04 15.18 7.79
C ARG A 142 7.58 15.03 8.20
N LYS A 143 6.99 13.85 8.00
CA LYS A 143 5.63 13.50 8.39
C LYS A 143 5.57 12.66 9.67
N SER A 144 6.62 12.62 10.49
CA SER A 144 6.74 11.79 11.70
C SER A 144 5.55 11.93 12.66
N ARG A 145 4.92 13.10 12.73
CA ARG A 145 3.69 13.32 13.52
C ARG A 145 2.52 12.40 13.13
N LEU A 146 2.53 11.85 11.90
CA LEU A 146 1.52 10.87 11.48
C LEU A 146 1.74 9.52 12.17
N HIS A 147 3.01 9.13 12.35
CA HIS A 147 3.36 7.97 13.16
C HIS A 147 2.91 8.15 14.62
N ASP A 148 3.24 9.28 15.24
CA ASP A 148 2.84 9.58 16.62
C ASP A 148 1.31 9.52 16.77
N ARG A 149 0.58 10.09 15.80
CA ARG A 149 -0.89 10.06 15.79
C ARG A 149 -1.43 8.62 15.72
N LEU A 150 -0.82 7.75 14.90
CA LEU A 150 -1.24 6.36 14.78
C LEU A 150 -0.98 5.57 16.08
N ILE A 151 0.16 5.82 16.74
CA ILE A 151 0.49 5.20 18.04
C ILE A 151 -0.44 5.71 19.16
N TYR A 152 -0.77 7.00 19.14
CA TYR A 152 -1.64 7.59 20.18
C TYR A 152 -3.12 7.17 20.03
N ASP A 153 -3.60 7.04 18.79
CA ASP A 153 -5.00 6.70 18.46
C ASP A 153 -5.04 5.57 17.42
N PRO A 154 -4.59 4.34 17.78
CA PRO A 154 -4.58 3.21 16.87
C PRO A 154 -5.99 2.65 16.67
N PRO A 155 -6.28 2.04 15.51
CA PRO A 155 -7.50 1.29 15.33
C PRO A 155 -7.59 0.15 16.34
N GLN A 156 -8.76 0.03 16.98
CA GLN A 156 -8.97 -0.94 18.07
C GLN A 156 -9.58 -2.25 17.54
N GLY A 157 -9.46 -3.33 18.31
CA GLY A 157 -10.10 -4.60 18.03
C GLY A 157 -9.59 -5.28 16.76
N ILE A 158 -8.28 -5.23 16.50
CA ILE A 158 -7.65 -5.86 15.34
C ILE A 158 -7.54 -7.36 15.56
N ASP A 159 -8.09 -8.16 14.63
CA ASP A 159 -7.95 -9.62 14.62
C ASP A 159 -6.64 -10.04 13.93
N VAL A 160 -6.21 -9.32 12.87
CA VAL A 160 -5.00 -9.62 12.10
C VAL A 160 -4.18 -8.36 11.89
N LEU A 161 -2.90 -8.43 12.22
CA LEU A 161 -1.93 -7.37 11.98
C LEU A 161 -0.90 -7.85 10.95
N LEU A 162 -0.84 -7.18 9.80
CA LEU A 162 0.22 -7.33 8.81
C LEU A 162 1.13 -6.10 8.90
N LEU A 163 2.29 -6.29 9.51
CA LEU A 163 3.24 -5.22 9.78
C LEU A 163 4.50 -5.42 8.93
N GLU A 164 4.98 -4.34 8.31
CA GLU A 164 6.28 -4.37 7.67
C GLU A 164 7.41 -4.59 8.68
N GLY A 165 8.54 -5.11 8.20
CA GLY A 165 9.71 -5.38 9.02
C GLY A 165 11.00 -5.41 8.20
N SER A 166 11.04 -4.70 7.08
CA SER A 166 12.14 -4.74 6.10
C SER A 166 13.50 -4.33 6.67
N SER A 167 13.52 -3.54 7.73
CA SER A 167 14.75 -3.06 8.38
C SER A 167 15.16 -3.86 9.61
N LEU A 168 14.29 -4.72 10.16
CA LEU A 168 14.50 -5.38 11.47
C LEU A 168 15.81 -6.17 11.56
N SER A 169 16.24 -6.82 10.48
CA SER A 169 17.49 -7.61 10.47
C SER A 169 18.75 -6.77 10.30
N ARG A 170 18.64 -5.46 10.08
CA ARG A 170 19.75 -4.54 9.79
C ARG A 170 19.94 -3.44 10.83
N ILE A 171 19.03 -3.38 11.80
CA ILE A 171 19.04 -2.35 12.85
C ILE A 171 19.72 -2.92 14.09
N GLU A 172 20.80 -2.27 14.53
CA GLU A 172 21.35 -2.50 15.87
C GLU A 172 20.34 -2.03 16.92
N PRO A 173 20.22 -2.71 18.08
CA PRO A 173 19.21 -2.40 19.10
C PRO A 173 19.16 -0.94 19.55
N ASP A 174 20.31 -0.25 19.53
CA ASP A 174 20.46 1.14 19.98
C ASP A 174 20.65 2.12 18.79
N ALA A 175 20.34 1.73 17.56
CA ALA A 175 20.51 2.58 16.39
C ALA A 175 19.55 3.78 16.46
N VAL A 176 20.12 4.98 16.43
CA VAL A 176 19.38 6.24 16.30
C VAL A 176 19.42 6.66 14.84
N PHE A 177 18.24 6.80 14.23
CA PHE A 177 18.11 7.31 12.87
C PHE A 177 17.98 8.84 12.94
N PRO A 178 18.81 9.59 12.20
CA PRO A 178 18.64 11.04 12.09
C PRO A 178 17.29 11.34 11.41
N SER A 179 16.67 12.43 11.81
CA SER A 179 15.49 12.94 11.09
C SER A 179 15.90 13.49 9.72
N GLU A 180 14.95 13.59 8.80
CA GLU A 180 15.20 14.21 7.49
C GLU A 180 15.66 15.67 7.63
N THR A 181 15.21 16.38 8.66
CA THR A 181 15.64 17.76 8.95
C THR A 181 17.11 17.82 9.36
N GLU A 182 17.56 16.89 10.22
CA GLU A 182 18.97 16.81 10.63
C GLU A 182 19.92 16.42 9.47
N LEU A 183 19.39 15.70 8.46
CA LEU A 183 20.19 15.34 7.27
C LEU A 183 20.35 16.49 6.26
N GLU A 184 19.53 17.55 6.36
CA GLU A 184 19.58 18.72 5.48
C GLU A 184 20.51 19.83 6.02
N GLU A 185 20.87 19.81 7.30
CA GLU A 185 21.79 20.75 7.95
C GLU A 185 23.27 20.35 7.75
#